data_c0b2f653edbc321d9357a5d912974ff9
#
_entry.id   c0b2f653edbc321d9357a5d912974ff9
#
_cell.length_a   1.000
_cell.length_b   1.000
_cell.length_c   1.000
_cell.angle_alpha   90.00
_cell.angle_beta   90.00
_cell.angle_gamma   90.00
#
_symmetry.space_group_name_H-M   'P 1'
#
loop_
_entity.id
_entity.type
_entity.pdbx_description
1 polymer ?
#
loop_
_entity_poly.entity_id
_entity_poly.type
_entity_poly.pdbx_seq_one_letter_code
_entity_poly.pdbx_strand_id
1 'polypeptide(L)'
;MHNPKSFLRFTLFLLLSFLILSCNKEEDVIPDTGSENETSNPNEQDPDDPDNPDTSENPDTLVLESGFTIDEDHQFTNLILSESDYTKFLEDEGDMRMVSNKVYEHFNDDFDFIIILNVEESQPNDLYFGLSTPAQNDIEGLGRNIWDNSASFGSSGNLKTVIHMPRVEYIRNGPFLHEIQHYWSNHGLIPTTVGGHWGYSSAGGQLGGFDEIEDLGNGTYRGSVDGEVGFGTVANGGNSVPYSNLELYAMGFIGPDELESVMVAENPNATADFGVFTADAITTHTAADIIAENGNRVPSHENAQTEFKALVVVISTGTVAQDKWDTLNSNLENFARQGDPDGSWGSLYNFWNATLGKATFSFEIVNANLK
;
A
#
# COMPACT_ATOMS: atom_id res chain seq x y z
N MET A 1 8.53 -37.36 5.73
CA MET A 1 9.09 -36.55 6.83
C MET A 1 8.49 -35.16 6.63
N HIS A 2 7.53 -34.72 7.46
CA HIS A 2 6.88 -33.42 7.32
C HIS A 2 7.84 -32.31 7.73
N ASN A 3 7.97 -31.31 6.90
CA ASN A 3 8.82 -30.17 7.13
C ASN A 3 8.15 -29.21 8.14
N PRO A 4 8.72 -28.97 9.32
CA PRO A 4 8.08 -28.11 10.34
C PRO A 4 7.89 -26.64 9.92
N LYS A 5 8.51 -26.20 8.83
CA LYS A 5 8.34 -24.84 8.30
C LYS A 5 6.98 -24.61 7.62
N SER A 6 6.39 -25.68 7.04
CA SER A 6 5.06 -25.62 6.42
C SER A 6 3.96 -25.35 7.45
N PHE A 7 4.05 -25.98 8.64
CA PHE A 7 3.04 -25.83 9.68
C PHE A 7 2.97 -24.42 10.28
N LEU A 8 4.10 -23.71 10.36
CA LEU A 8 4.15 -22.35 10.89
C LEU A 8 3.57 -21.33 9.90
N ARG A 9 3.82 -21.52 8.59
CA ARG A 9 3.24 -20.68 7.54
C ARG A 9 1.72 -20.82 7.45
N PHE A 10 1.20 -22.06 7.55
CA PHE A 10 -0.23 -22.32 7.55
C PHE A 10 -0.97 -21.58 8.69
N THR A 11 -0.38 -21.57 9.89
CA THR A 11 -0.99 -20.89 11.06
C THR A 11 -0.99 -19.37 10.87
N LEU A 12 0.05 -18.81 10.22
CA LEU A 12 0.14 -17.36 9.98
C LEU A 12 -0.83 -16.90 8.88
N PHE A 13 -0.96 -17.70 7.80
CA PHE A 13 -1.89 -17.40 6.71
C PHE A 13 -3.36 -17.49 7.17
N LEU A 14 -3.69 -18.48 8.00
CA LEU A 14 -5.02 -18.62 8.58
C LEU A 14 -5.38 -17.43 9.50
N LEU A 15 -4.40 -16.91 10.28
CA LEU A 15 -4.62 -15.72 11.12
C LEU A 15 -4.85 -14.45 10.26
N LEU A 16 -4.10 -14.29 9.17
CA LEU A 16 -4.25 -13.13 8.27
C LEU A 16 -5.59 -13.19 7.51
N SER A 17 -6.00 -14.39 7.08
CA SER A 17 -7.29 -14.60 6.40
C SER A 17 -8.50 -14.37 7.33
N PHE A 18 -8.38 -14.67 8.62
CA PHE A 18 -9.44 -14.42 9.60
C PHE A 18 -9.60 -12.94 9.94
N LEU A 19 -8.53 -12.13 9.83
CA LEU A 19 -8.61 -10.68 10.04
C LEU A 19 -9.39 -9.94 8.92
N ILE A 20 -9.48 -10.53 7.74
CA ILE A 20 -10.23 -9.95 6.60
C ILE A 20 -11.72 -10.30 6.66
N LEU A 21 -12.14 -11.32 7.42
CA LEU A 21 -13.52 -11.85 7.44
C LEU A 21 -14.24 -11.68 8.78
N SER A 22 -13.59 -11.15 9.82
CA SER A 22 -14.20 -11.05 11.16
C SER A 22 -14.52 -9.61 11.54
N CYS A 23 -15.61 -9.08 11.04
CA CYS A 23 -16.42 -8.10 11.76
C CYS A 23 -17.38 -8.85 12.68
N ASN A 24 -16.95 -9.24 13.89
CA ASN A 24 -17.80 -9.35 15.07
C ASN A 24 -16.96 -9.58 16.31
N LYS A 25 -17.39 -8.89 17.38
CA LYS A 25 -16.83 -8.76 18.71
C LYS A 25 -16.51 -10.09 19.38
N GLU A 26 -15.37 -10.12 20.11
CA GLU A 26 -15.32 -10.65 21.47
C GLU A 26 -14.10 -10.05 22.19
N GLU A 27 -14.34 -9.61 23.42
CA GLU A 27 -13.35 -9.06 24.36
C GLU A 27 -12.56 -10.22 24.98
N ASP A 28 -11.23 -10.19 24.89
CA ASP A 28 -10.37 -11.06 25.69
C ASP A 28 -9.54 -10.24 26.67
N VAL A 29 -9.85 -10.48 27.94
CA VAL A 29 -9.18 -9.96 29.14
C VAL A 29 -7.86 -10.71 29.34
N ILE A 30 -6.74 -10.00 29.35
CA ILE A 30 -5.44 -10.54 29.79
C ILE A 30 -5.23 -10.21 31.27
N PRO A 31 -4.88 -11.18 32.11
CA PRO A 31 -4.69 -10.92 33.53
C PRO A 31 -3.34 -10.28 33.85
N ASP A 32 -3.42 -9.30 34.72
CA ASP A 32 -2.36 -8.61 35.43
C ASP A 32 -1.50 -9.59 36.25
N THR A 33 -0.18 -9.58 36.09
CA THR A 33 0.76 -10.13 37.06
C THR A 33 1.70 -9.03 37.52
N GLY A 34 1.37 -8.48 38.68
CA GLY A 34 2.22 -7.54 39.36
C GLY A 34 3.53 -8.12 39.86
N SER A 35 4.55 -7.28 39.94
CA SER A 35 5.66 -7.44 40.90
C SER A 35 6.10 -6.07 41.36
N GLU A 36 6.09 -5.96 42.67
CA GLU A 36 6.40 -4.80 43.48
C GLU A 36 7.91 -4.56 43.66
N ASN A 37 8.17 -3.32 44.11
CA ASN A 37 9.28 -2.84 44.96
C ASN A 37 10.55 -2.33 44.24
N GLU A 38 11.19 -1.27 44.64
CA GLU A 38 11.20 -0.42 45.88
C GLU A 38 11.80 0.97 45.58
N THR A 39 11.26 1.93 46.33
CA THR A 39 11.80 3.14 46.98
C THR A 39 13.23 3.65 46.67
N SER A 40 13.35 4.96 46.42
CA SER A 40 13.99 5.98 47.24
C SER A 40 14.07 7.34 46.51
N ASN A 41 13.37 8.24 46.94
CA ASN A 41 13.47 9.42 47.81
C ASN A 41 14.10 10.68 47.20
N PRO A 42 13.62 11.88 47.54
CA PRO A 42 13.48 13.03 46.72
C PRO A 42 14.65 13.99 46.84
N ASN A 43 14.90 14.79 45.81
CA ASN A 43 15.66 16.02 45.97
C ASN A 43 14.84 17.21 45.45
N GLU A 44 14.83 18.20 46.30
CA GLU A 44 14.16 19.47 46.28
C GLU A 44 14.18 20.17 44.93
N GLN A 45 13.02 20.57 44.42
CA GLN A 45 12.88 21.58 43.42
C GLN A 45 13.04 22.94 44.06
N ASP A 46 13.95 23.74 43.52
CA ASP A 46 14.05 25.16 43.70
C ASP A 46 12.98 25.83 42.81
N PRO A 47 12.02 26.61 43.34
CA PRO A 47 10.90 27.12 42.59
C PRO A 47 11.12 28.48 41.89
N ASP A 48 12.33 29.00 41.81
CA ASP A 48 12.59 30.34 41.29
C ASP A 48 13.79 30.40 40.30
N ASP A 49 13.63 29.82 39.08
CA ASP A 49 14.43 30.20 37.92
C ASP A 49 13.52 30.69 36.80
N PRO A 50 13.36 32.03 36.58
CA PRO A 50 12.48 32.57 35.56
C PRO A 50 13.05 32.63 34.16
N ASP A 51 14.22 32.06 33.89
CA ASP A 51 14.93 32.12 32.59
C ASP A 51 15.23 30.74 31.98
N ASN A 52 14.24 29.87 31.89
CA ASN A 52 14.33 28.72 30.98
C ASN A 52 13.14 28.74 30.00
N PRO A 53 13.25 29.37 28.85
CA PRO A 53 12.35 29.07 27.75
C PRO A 53 12.73 27.67 27.24
N ASP A 54 12.04 26.66 27.76
CA ASP A 54 12.06 25.32 27.17
C ASP A 54 11.33 25.35 25.84
N THR A 55 12.00 25.92 24.84
CA THR A 55 11.73 25.75 23.43
C THR A 55 12.90 24.95 22.87
N SER A 56 12.93 23.68 23.17
CA SER A 56 13.68 22.74 22.32
C SER A 56 12.87 22.54 21.04
N GLU A 57 12.74 23.60 20.22
CA GLU A 57 12.49 23.43 18.79
C GLU A 57 13.68 22.63 18.27
N ASN A 58 13.43 21.43 17.78
CA ASN A 58 14.46 20.66 17.08
C ASN A 58 14.96 21.54 15.92
N PRO A 59 16.25 21.99 15.92
CA PRO A 59 16.73 22.98 14.97
C PRO A 59 16.74 22.51 13.52
N ASP A 60 16.50 21.21 13.27
CA ASP A 60 16.58 20.60 11.95
C ASP A 60 15.20 20.40 11.28
N THR A 61 14.10 20.72 11.98
CA THR A 61 12.74 20.61 11.38
C THR A 61 12.39 21.88 10.62
N LEU A 62 12.18 21.77 9.31
CA LEU A 62 11.75 22.88 8.47
C LEU A 62 10.24 23.11 8.60
N VAL A 63 9.85 24.30 9.08
CA VAL A 63 8.44 24.73 9.16
C VAL A 63 8.07 25.50 7.90
N LEU A 64 7.11 24.97 7.13
CA LEU A 64 6.63 25.58 5.88
C LEU A 64 5.50 26.58 6.14
N GLU A 65 4.57 26.22 7.00
CA GLU A 65 3.50 27.06 7.53
C GLU A 65 3.06 26.56 8.92
N SER A 66 2.14 27.25 9.57
CA SER A 66 1.61 26.77 10.86
C SER A 66 1.03 25.36 10.72
N GLY A 67 1.61 24.39 11.41
CA GLY A 67 1.19 22.99 11.40
C GLY A 67 1.62 22.17 10.18
N PHE A 68 2.51 22.71 9.32
CA PHE A 68 3.06 21.97 8.17
C PHE A 68 4.58 21.97 8.28
N THR A 69 5.17 20.79 8.52
CA THR A 69 6.61 20.62 8.78
C THR A 69 7.19 19.48 7.96
N ILE A 70 8.51 19.53 7.72
CA ILE A 70 9.30 18.40 7.17
C ILE A 70 10.05 17.77 8.34
N ASP A 71 10.12 16.43 8.36
CA ASP A 71 10.89 15.70 9.37
C ASP A 71 12.40 15.92 9.23
N GLU A 72 13.17 15.59 10.28
CA GLU A 72 14.61 15.83 10.30
C GLU A 72 15.40 14.95 9.30
N ASP A 73 14.90 13.76 8.98
CA ASP A 73 15.48 12.84 8.00
C ASP A 73 15.04 13.14 6.56
N HIS A 74 14.16 14.12 6.36
CA HIS A 74 13.64 14.59 5.07
C HIS A 74 12.97 13.49 4.23
N GLN A 75 12.27 12.55 4.88
CA GLN A 75 11.56 11.46 4.19
C GLN A 75 10.04 11.67 4.12
N PHE A 76 9.49 12.48 5.01
CA PHE A 76 8.06 12.81 5.02
C PHE A 76 7.82 14.24 5.50
N THR A 77 6.59 14.68 5.32
CA THR A 77 6.08 15.92 5.88
C THR A 77 4.90 15.63 6.80
N ASN A 78 4.73 16.46 7.83
CA ASN A 78 3.57 16.38 8.74
C ASN A 78 2.65 17.60 8.50
N LEU A 79 1.34 17.36 8.36
CA LEU A 79 0.31 18.38 8.25
C LEU A 79 -0.66 18.25 9.41
N ILE A 80 -0.74 19.28 10.26
CA ILE A 80 -1.71 19.34 11.35
C ILE A 80 -3.07 19.79 10.79
N LEU A 81 -4.07 18.94 10.94
CA LEU A 81 -5.46 19.20 10.55
C LEU A 81 -6.31 19.60 11.76
N SER A 82 -7.47 20.19 11.49
CA SER A 82 -8.53 20.27 12.51
C SER A 82 -9.04 18.88 12.87
N GLU A 83 -9.54 18.71 14.10
CA GLU A 83 -10.20 17.44 14.53
C GLU A 83 -11.28 17.01 13.53
N SER A 84 -12.09 17.96 13.03
CA SER A 84 -13.15 17.69 12.08
C SER A 84 -12.62 17.16 10.74
N ASP A 85 -11.53 17.71 10.22
CA ASP A 85 -10.98 17.26 8.92
C ASP A 85 -10.21 15.96 9.07
N TYR A 86 -9.53 15.76 10.20
CA TYR A 86 -8.88 14.48 10.50
C TYR A 86 -9.91 13.34 10.62
N THR A 87 -11.01 13.56 11.35
CA THR A 87 -12.08 12.56 11.53
C THR A 87 -12.69 12.13 10.20
N LYS A 88 -12.83 13.03 9.22
CA LYS A 88 -13.33 12.66 7.88
C LYS A 88 -12.47 11.59 7.20
N PHE A 89 -11.14 11.63 7.41
CA PHE A 89 -10.25 10.58 6.88
C PHE A 89 -10.47 9.21 7.56
N LEU A 90 -10.99 9.20 8.79
CA LEU A 90 -11.32 7.97 9.50
C LEU A 90 -12.75 7.46 9.18
N GLU A 91 -13.56 8.25 8.49
CA GLU A 91 -14.97 7.97 8.16
C GLU A 91 -15.20 7.80 6.63
N ASP A 92 -14.13 7.61 5.84
CA ASP A 92 -14.18 7.51 4.36
C ASP A 92 -14.74 8.79 3.67
N GLU A 93 -14.59 9.94 4.33
CA GLU A 93 -15.00 11.26 3.81
C GLU A 93 -13.82 12.22 3.64
N GLY A 94 -12.59 11.70 3.75
CA GLY A 94 -11.35 12.48 3.66
C GLY A 94 -11.13 13.10 2.27
N ASP A 95 -10.87 14.41 2.22
CA ASP A 95 -10.58 15.10 0.96
C ASP A 95 -9.09 15.03 0.62
N MET A 96 -8.68 14.00 -0.12
CA MET A 96 -7.31 13.83 -0.59
C MET A 96 -6.86 14.98 -1.51
N ARG A 97 -7.77 15.63 -2.23
CA ARG A 97 -7.44 16.80 -3.07
C ARG A 97 -7.08 18.00 -2.23
N MET A 98 -7.75 18.19 -1.10
CA MET A 98 -7.42 19.28 -0.16
C MET A 98 -5.97 19.13 0.32
N VAL A 99 -5.57 17.92 0.77
CA VAL A 99 -4.20 17.67 1.22
C VAL A 99 -3.21 17.83 0.08
N SER A 100 -3.49 17.25 -1.09
CA SER A 100 -2.61 17.38 -2.26
C SER A 100 -2.44 18.83 -2.73
N ASN A 101 -3.51 19.62 -2.76
CA ASN A 101 -3.42 21.06 -3.10
C ASN A 101 -2.54 21.81 -2.08
N LYS A 102 -2.65 21.48 -0.78
CA LYS A 102 -1.77 22.02 0.25
C LYS A 102 -0.29 21.68 0.01
N VAL A 103 -0.01 20.44 -0.36
CA VAL A 103 1.36 20.03 -0.75
C VAL A 103 1.90 20.95 -1.84
N TYR A 104 1.15 21.16 -2.89
CA TYR A 104 1.59 21.96 -4.03
C TYR A 104 1.59 23.49 -3.78
N GLU A 105 1.21 23.97 -2.61
CA GLU A 105 1.52 25.35 -2.17
C GLU A 105 3.00 25.48 -1.79
N HIS A 106 3.66 24.42 -1.34
CA HIS A 106 5.01 24.42 -0.79
C HIS A 106 6.02 23.59 -1.61
N PHE A 107 5.56 22.61 -2.36
CA PHE A 107 6.41 21.70 -3.12
C PHE A 107 6.27 21.91 -4.62
N ASN A 108 7.35 21.69 -5.35
CA ASN A 108 7.34 21.57 -6.81
C ASN A 108 6.65 20.26 -7.22
N ASP A 109 6.22 20.18 -8.48
CA ASP A 109 5.53 19.00 -9.02
C ASP A 109 6.53 17.91 -9.45
N ASP A 110 7.25 17.35 -8.48
CA ASP A 110 8.37 16.41 -8.66
C ASP A 110 8.05 14.98 -8.19
N PHE A 111 6.83 14.76 -7.72
CA PHE A 111 6.42 13.48 -7.12
C PHE A 111 5.40 12.75 -7.98
N ASP A 112 5.65 11.45 -8.21
CA ASP A 112 4.71 10.55 -8.91
C ASP A 112 3.50 10.21 -8.02
N PHE A 113 3.73 10.10 -6.70
CA PHE A 113 2.73 9.73 -5.71
C PHE A 113 2.71 10.70 -4.54
N ILE A 114 1.52 10.93 -3.98
CA ILE A 114 1.34 11.51 -2.65
C ILE A 114 0.72 10.43 -1.77
N ILE A 115 1.37 10.15 -0.64
CA ILE A 115 0.94 9.13 0.32
C ILE A 115 0.47 9.82 1.58
N ILE A 116 -0.83 9.79 1.87
CA ILE A 116 -1.44 10.39 3.06
C ILE A 116 -1.57 9.30 4.13
N LEU A 117 -1.00 9.54 5.30
CA LEU A 117 -1.03 8.60 6.42
C LEU A 117 -1.67 9.25 7.66
N ASN A 118 -2.66 8.60 8.26
CA ASN A 118 -3.04 8.93 9.64
C ASN A 118 -2.08 8.24 10.63
N VAL A 119 -2.20 8.60 11.90
CA VAL A 119 -1.36 8.10 12.99
C VAL A 119 -2.10 7.14 13.92
N GLU A 120 -3.10 6.43 13.40
CA GLU A 120 -3.93 5.53 14.20
C GLU A 120 -3.15 4.33 14.71
N GLU A 121 -3.40 3.94 15.98
CA GLU A 121 -2.77 2.78 16.62
C GLU A 121 -3.36 1.46 16.13
N SER A 122 -4.61 1.47 15.71
CA SER A 122 -5.34 0.30 15.22
C SER A 122 -6.12 0.65 13.95
N GLN A 123 -6.52 -0.38 13.21
CA GLN A 123 -7.41 -0.19 12.06
C GLN A 123 -8.74 0.40 12.53
N PRO A 124 -9.17 1.57 12.00
CA PRO A 124 -10.50 2.10 12.26
C PRO A 124 -11.60 1.13 11.78
N ASN A 125 -12.69 1.06 12.54
CA ASN A 125 -13.81 0.22 12.17
C ASN A 125 -14.45 0.72 10.86
N ASP A 126 -14.84 -0.22 10.01
CA ASP A 126 -15.55 0.04 8.75
C ASP A 126 -14.78 0.91 7.73
N LEU A 127 -13.50 1.21 7.98
CA LEU A 127 -12.63 1.92 7.03
C LEU A 127 -11.80 0.92 6.21
N TYR A 128 -11.48 1.28 4.99
CA TYR A 128 -10.52 0.55 4.13
C TYR A 128 -9.11 0.54 4.76
N PHE A 129 -8.30 -0.46 4.42
CA PHE A 129 -6.88 -0.52 4.81
C PHE A 129 -6.00 0.42 3.99
N GLY A 130 -6.38 0.66 2.75
CA GLY A 130 -5.80 1.62 1.82
C GLY A 130 -6.80 2.01 0.76
N LEU A 131 -6.62 3.20 0.20
CA LEU A 131 -7.44 3.73 -0.89
C LEU A 131 -6.55 4.49 -1.86
N SER A 132 -6.56 4.06 -3.12
CA SER A 132 -5.82 4.68 -4.21
C SER A 132 -6.76 5.52 -5.08
N THR A 133 -6.45 6.81 -5.24
CA THR A 133 -7.22 7.74 -6.08
C THR A 133 -6.34 8.23 -7.22
N PRO A 134 -6.50 7.71 -8.45
CA PRO A 134 -5.69 8.12 -9.58
C PRO A 134 -5.93 9.58 -9.96
N ALA A 135 -4.85 10.33 -10.19
CA ALA A 135 -4.89 11.70 -10.71
C ALA A 135 -4.87 11.75 -12.24
N GLN A 136 -4.28 10.74 -12.88
CA GLN A 136 -4.20 10.60 -14.34
C GLN A 136 -4.01 9.15 -14.77
N ASN A 137 -4.10 8.90 -16.06
CA ASN A 137 -3.57 7.74 -16.75
C ASN A 137 -2.84 8.20 -18.01
N ASP A 138 -1.52 8.04 -18.04
CA ASP A 138 -0.64 8.39 -19.15
C ASP A 138 -0.15 7.15 -19.94
N ILE A 139 -0.78 5.97 -19.71
CA ILE A 139 -0.37 4.69 -20.29
C ILE A 139 -1.47 4.14 -21.19
N GLU A 140 -1.13 3.85 -22.46
CA GLU A 140 -2.00 3.11 -23.38
C GLU A 140 -1.79 1.60 -23.25
N GLY A 141 -2.76 0.82 -23.72
CA GLY A 141 -2.66 -0.64 -23.79
C GLY A 141 -2.95 -1.37 -22.49
N LEU A 142 -3.54 -0.68 -21.48
CA LEU A 142 -3.93 -1.26 -20.19
C LEU A 142 -5.47 -1.35 -19.98
N GLY A 143 -6.23 -1.34 -21.09
CA GLY A 143 -7.70 -1.48 -21.03
C GLY A 143 -8.46 -0.19 -20.73
N ARG A 144 -7.79 0.95 -20.65
CA ARG A 144 -8.43 2.27 -20.47
C ARG A 144 -7.80 3.34 -21.34
N ASN A 145 -8.56 4.41 -21.61
CA ASN A 145 -8.06 5.58 -22.32
C ASN A 145 -7.11 6.42 -21.47
N ILE A 146 -6.22 7.18 -22.12
CA ILE A 146 -5.45 8.25 -21.50
C ILE A 146 -6.39 9.34 -21.00
N TRP A 147 -6.12 9.86 -19.83
CA TRP A 147 -6.79 11.02 -19.23
C TRP A 147 -5.89 11.69 -18.21
N ASP A 148 -6.08 12.99 -17.98
CA ASP A 148 -5.34 13.77 -16.99
C ASP A 148 -6.32 14.68 -16.22
N ASN A 149 -6.34 14.49 -14.90
CA ASN A 149 -7.10 15.27 -13.95
C ASN A 149 -6.18 15.81 -12.81
N SER A 150 -4.87 15.70 -13.00
CA SER A 150 -3.85 16.05 -12.01
C SER A 150 -3.96 17.50 -11.52
N ALA A 151 -4.41 18.42 -12.38
CA ALA A 151 -4.66 19.80 -12.01
C ALA A 151 -5.69 19.97 -10.88
N SER A 152 -6.65 19.05 -10.73
CA SER A 152 -7.61 19.07 -9.62
C SER A 152 -6.97 18.73 -8.27
N PHE A 153 -5.77 18.15 -8.29
CA PHE A 153 -4.94 17.83 -7.14
C PHE A 153 -3.82 18.83 -6.90
N GLY A 154 -3.74 19.92 -7.72
CA GLY A 154 -2.69 20.93 -7.64
C GLY A 154 -1.41 20.60 -8.41
N SER A 155 -1.31 19.44 -9.04
CA SER A 155 -0.18 19.05 -9.89
C SER A 155 -0.29 19.66 -11.29
N SER A 156 0.84 19.89 -11.94
CA SER A 156 0.94 20.33 -13.34
C SER A 156 1.16 19.19 -14.33
N GLY A 157 0.96 17.93 -13.91
CA GLY A 157 0.98 16.77 -14.79
C GLY A 157 1.88 15.62 -14.34
N ASN A 158 2.65 15.77 -13.23
CA ASN A 158 3.53 14.69 -12.78
C ASN A 158 2.82 13.67 -11.87
N LEU A 159 1.90 14.13 -11.03
CA LEU A 159 1.20 13.29 -10.06
C LEU A 159 0.37 12.21 -10.75
N LYS A 160 0.65 10.95 -10.43
CA LYS A 160 -0.07 9.76 -10.92
C LYS A 160 -1.25 9.39 -10.03
N THR A 161 -1.02 9.34 -8.72
CA THR A 161 -2.01 8.84 -7.77
C THR A 161 -1.79 9.45 -6.38
N VAL A 162 -2.88 9.67 -5.66
CA VAL A 162 -2.87 9.94 -4.21
C VAL A 162 -3.36 8.68 -3.50
N ILE A 163 -2.60 8.21 -2.52
CA ILE A 163 -2.90 7.02 -1.72
C ILE A 163 -3.18 7.47 -0.29
N HIS A 164 -4.22 6.95 0.34
CA HIS A 164 -4.50 7.14 1.75
C HIS A 164 -4.48 5.81 2.50
N MET A 165 -3.80 5.78 3.65
CA MET A 165 -3.81 4.67 4.60
C MET A 165 -3.96 5.20 6.03
N PRO A 166 -4.78 4.57 6.89
CA PRO A 166 -5.08 5.12 8.23
C PRO A 166 -3.95 4.95 9.26
N ARG A 167 -2.82 4.29 8.88
CA ARG A 167 -1.74 3.97 9.81
C ARG A 167 -0.38 4.09 9.14
N VAL A 168 0.58 4.67 9.85
CA VAL A 168 1.98 4.77 9.37
C VAL A 168 2.65 3.39 9.24
N GLU A 169 2.24 2.40 10.04
CA GLU A 169 2.77 1.04 9.98
C GLU A 169 2.41 0.31 8.68
N TYR A 170 1.42 0.81 7.92
CA TYR A 170 0.97 0.18 6.67
C TYR A 170 1.93 0.34 5.49
N ILE A 171 2.93 1.21 5.62
CA ILE A 171 4.09 1.21 4.71
C ILE A 171 4.79 -0.14 4.72
N ARG A 172 4.91 -0.80 5.90
CA ARG A 172 5.57 -2.10 6.06
C ARG A 172 4.59 -3.27 6.00
N ASN A 173 3.59 -3.30 6.87
CA ASN A 173 2.75 -4.49 7.11
C ASN A 173 1.31 -4.33 6.62
N GLY A 174 1.06 -3.37 5.74
CA GLY A 174 -0.22 -3.06 5.15
C GLY A 174 -0.28 -3.28 3.64
N PRO A 175 -1.22 -2.63 2.97
CA PRO A 175 -1.48 -2.81 1.53
C PRO A 175 -0.66 -1.88 0.63
N PHE A 176 0.49 -1.35 1.06
CA PHE A 176 1.13 -0.26 0.32
C PHE A 176 1.51 -0.66 -1.11
N LEU A 177 2.10 -1.86 -1.32
CA LEU A 177 2.38 -2.37 -2.68
C LEU A 177 1.08 -2.54 -3.51
N HIS A 178 0.00 -2.96 -2.86
CA HIS A 178 -1.32 -3.11 -3.47
C HIS A 178 -1.87 -1.75 -3.94
N GLU A 179 -1.81 -0.73 -3.09
CA GLU A 179 -2.33 0.61 -3.42
C GLU A 179 -1.51 1.28 -4.54
N ILE A 180 -0.19 1.07 -4.57
CA ILE A 180 0.66 1.52 -5.67
C ILE A 180 0.22 0.86 -6.98
N GLN A 181 -0.08 -0.45 -6.97
CA GLN A 181 -0.46 -1.22 -8.15
C GLN A 181 -1.73 -0.70 -8.82
N HIS A 182 -2.66 -0.12 -8.08
CA HIS A 182 -3.89 0.45 -8.63
C HIS A 182 -3.67 1.55 -9.69
N TYR A 183 -2.52 2.20 -9.73
CA TYR A 183 -2.20 3.13 -10.80
C TYR A 183 -2.18 2.45 -12.18
N TRP A 184 -1.62 1.23 -12.28
CA TRP A 184 -1.52 0.48 -13.53
C TRP A 184 -2.69 -0.47 -13.79
N SER A 185 -3.41 -0.88 -12.77
CA SER A 185 -4.39 -1.96 -12.82
C SER A 185 -5.62 -1.64 -11.97
N ASN A 186 -6.71 -2.25 -12.14
CA ASN A 186 -7.27 -3.07 -13.19
C ASN A 186 -8.40 -2.30 -13.88
N HIS A 187 -8.18 -1.92 -15.10
CA HIS A 187 -9.11 -1.05 -15.82
C HIS A 187 -9.63 -1.68 -17.12
N GLY A 188 -9.64 -3.01 -17.17
CA GLY A 188 -10.07 -3.78 -18.30
C GLY A 188 -8.95 -4.47 -19.07
N LEU A 189 -7.74 -4.56 -18.51
CA LEU A 189 -6.61 -5.29 -19.11
C LEU A 189 -6.95 -6.76 -19.38
N ILE A 190 -7.66 -7.39 -18.43
CA ILE A 190 -8.31 -8.69 -18.60
C ILE A 190 -9.77 -8.59 -18.15
N PRO A 191 -10.69 -9.44 -18.68
CA PRO A 191 -12.05 -9.50 -18.17
C PRO A 191 -12.05 -9.95 -16.70
N THR A 192 -12.76 -9.24 -15.84
CA THR A 192 -12.91 -9.57 -14.42
C THR A 192 -14.28 -9.15 -13.93
N THR A 193 -14.77 -9.84 -12.91
CA THR A 193 -16.02 -9.50 -12.23
C THR A 193 -15.82 -8.66 -10.97
N VAL A 194 -14.55 -8.40 -10.59
CA VAL A 194 -14.18 -7.63 -9.40
C VAL A 194 -13.51 -6.33 -9.84
N GLY A 195 -14.24 -5.23 -9.73
CA GLY A 195 -13.74 -3.92 -10.17
C GLY A 195 -12.44 -3.52 -9.46
N GLY A 196 -11.46 -3.03 -10.23
CA GLY A 196 -10.17 -2.62 -9.73
C GLY A 196 -9.20 -3.75 -9.34
N HIS A 197 -9.61 -5.04 -9.42
CA HIS A 197 -8.87 -6.18 -8.92
C HIS A 197 -8.88 -7.35 -9.91
N TRP A 198 -8.06 -8.39 -9.67
CA TRP A 198 -7.95 -9.52 -10.60
C TRP A 198 -9.05 -10.58 -10.43
N GLY A 199 -9.74 -10.58 -9.30
CA GLY A 199 -10.90 -11.44 -9.08
C GLY A 199 -10.60 -12.92 -9.20
N TYR A 200 -11.40 -13.63 -9.98
CA TYR A 200 -11.27 -15.07 -10.25
C TYR A 200 -10.41 -15.30 -11.50
N SER A 201 -9.18 -14.83 -11.48
CA SER A 201 -8.20 -15.02 -12.55
C SER A 201 -6.88 -15.59 -12.04
N SER A 202 -6.05 -16.10 -12.95
CA SER A 202 -4.73 -16.62 -12.60
C SER A 202 -3.64 -15.54 -12.57
N ALA A 203 -4.01 -14.31 -12.23
CA ALA A 203 -3.02 -13.24 -12.04
C ALA A 203 -2.17 -13.46 -10.78
N GLY A 204 -2.75 -13.93 -9.67
CA GLY A 204 -2.04 -14.37 -8.47
C GLY A 204 -1.21 -13.32 -7.73
N GLY A 205 -1.49 -12.03 -7.93
CA GLY A 205 -0.64 -10.92 -7.45
C GLY A 205 -1.21 -10.08 -6.32
N GLN A 206 -0.77 -8.85 -6.26
CA GLN A 206 -1.16 -7.87 -5.26
C GLN A 206 -2.67 -7.58 -5.27
N LEU A 207 -3.26 -7.47 -6.46
CA LEU A 207 -4.68 -7.22 -6.64
C LEU A 207 -5.53 -8.50 -6.65
N GLY A 208 -5.06 -9.57 -6.04
CA GLY A 208 -5.78 -10.83 -5.90
C GLY A 208 -5.58 -11.81 -7.05
N GLY A 209 -6.50 -12.76 -7.17
CA GLY A 209 -6.40 -13.88 -8.12
C GLY A 209 -5.63 -15.07 -7.55
N PHE A 210 -5.70 -16.21 -8.23
CA PHE A 210 -4.95 -17.42 -7.93
C PHE A 210 -3.72 -17.53 -8.84
N ASP A 211 -2.76 -18.39 -8.52
CA ASP A 211 -1.66 -18.78 -9.43
C ASP A 211 -1.85 -20.21 -9.95
N GLU A 212 -2.52 -21.08 -9.19
CA GLU A 212 -2.85 -22.43 -9.58
C GLU A 212 -4.35 -22.70 -9.45
N ILE A 213 -4.89 -23.61 -10.29
CA ILE A 213 -6.29 -23.97 -10.30
C ILE A 213 -6.44 -25.50 -10.45
N GLU A 214 -7.31 -26.08 -9.62
CA GLU A 214 -7.72 -27.51 -9.70
C GLU A 214 -9.19 -27.58 -10.16
N ASP A 215 -9.47 -28.38 -11.20
CA ASP A 215 -10.83 -28.70 -11.61
C ASP A 215 -11.38 -29.83 -10.73
N LEU A 216 -12.38 -29.50 -9.90
CA LEU A 216 -13.08 -30.47 -9.04
C LEU A 216 -14.26 -31.15 -9.74
N GLY A 217 -14.53 -30.78 -10.99
CA GLY A 217 -15.65 -31.30 -11.79
C GLY A 217 -16.94 -30.49 -11.59
N ASN A 218 -17.87 -30.70 -12.53
CA ASN A 218 -19.18 -30.05 -12.53
C ASN A 218 -19.15 -28.50 -12.47
N GLY A 219 -18.15 -27.87 -13.08
CA GLY A 219 -17.98 -26.42 -13.05
C GLY A 219 -17.53 -25.87 -11.69
N THR A 220 -16.95 -26.71 -10.85
CA THR A 220 -16.41 -26.32 -9.55
C THR A 220 -14.87 -26.38 -9.60
N TYR A 221 -14.24 -25.35 -9.07
CA TYR A 221 -12.80 -25.15 -9.13
C TYR A 221 -12.25 -24.78 -7.76
N ARG A 222 -10.98 -25.09 -7.53
CA ARG A 222 -10.22 -24.64 -6.36
C ARG A 222 -9.01 -23.86 -6.83
N GLY A 223 -8.89 -22.61 -6.40
CA GLY A 223 -7.70 -21.78 -6.61
C GLY A 223 -6.76 -21.85 -5.41
N SER A 224 -5.47 -21.65 -5.66
CA SER A 224 -4.42 -21.53 -4.65
C SER A 224 -3.44 -20.43 -5.03
N VAL A 225 -2.67 -19.96 -4.06
CA VAL A 225 -1.60 -18.98 -4.24
C VAL A 225 -0.37 -19.44 -3.46
N ASP A 226 0.80 -19.42 -4.07
CA ASP A 226 2.09 -19.84 -3.49
C ASP A 226 2.02 -21.25 -2.86
N GLY A 227 1.26 -22.14 -3.49
CA GLY A 227 1.05 -23.53 -3.04
C GLY A 227 0.13 -23.69 -1.83
N GLU A 228 -0.45 -22.62 -1.31
CA GLU A 228 -1.44 -22.65 -0.23
C GLU A 228 -2.85 -22.61 -0.80
N VAL A 229 -3.75 -23.43 -0.24
CA VAL A 229 -5.14 -23.47 -0.70
C VAL A 229 -5.87 -22.18 -0.39
N GLY A 230 -6.50 -21.61 -1.41
CA GLY A 230 -7.25 -20.37 -1.32
C GLY A 230 -6.52 -19.18 -1.90
N PHE A 231 -7.29 -18.15 -2.19
CA PHE A 231 -6.82 -16.87 -2.72
C PHE A 231 -7.82 -15.75 -2.38
N GLY A 232 -7.36 -14.51 -2.41
CA GLY A 232 -8.22 -13.33 -2.33
C GLY A 232 -8.68 -12.88 -3.71
N THR A 233 -9.93 -12.48 -3.86
CA THR A 233 -10.43 -11.89 -5.11
C THR A 233 -10.08 -10.42 -5.25
N VAL A 234 -9.70 -9.77 -4.16
CA VAL A 234 -9.26 -8.37 -4.10
C VAL A 234 -7.80 -8.23 -3.74
N ALA A 235 -7.26 -9.07 -2.83
CA ALA A 235 -5.85 -9.01 -2.41
C ALA A 235 -5.38 -10.36 -1.90
N ASN A 236 -4.09 -10.67 -2.06
CA ASN A 236 -3.48 -11.92 -1.58
C ASN A 236 -2.59 -11.72 -0.34
N GLY A 237 -2.57 -10.53 0.26
CA GLY A 237 -1.86 -10.31 1.52
C GLY A 237 -1.02 -9.05 1.61
N GLY A 238 -1.32 -8.02 0.83
CA GLY A 238 -0.58 -6.75 0.88
C GLY A 238 0.93 -6.96 0.65
N ASN A 239 1.78 -6.35 1.46
CA ASN A 239 3.23 -6.44 1.27
C ASN A 239 3.82 -7.86 1.50
N SER A 240 3.01 -8.90 1.74
CA SER A 240 3.49 -10.28 1.88
C SER A 240 3.57 -11.07 0.57
N VAL A 241 3.13 -10.51 -0.55
CA VAL A 241 3.24 -11.11 -1.88
C VAL A 241 3.98 -10.17 -2.86
N PRO A 242 4.74 -10.70 -3.83
CA PRO A 242 5.35 -9.87 -4.88
C PRO A 242 4.32 -9.47 -5.93
N TYR A 243 4.72 -8.62 -6.88
CA TYR A 243 3.93 -8.39 -8.09
C TYR A 243 3.94 -9.62 -9.00
N SER A 244 2.77 -9.96 -9.54
CA SER A 244 2.61 -11.05 -10.50
C SER A 244 3.15 -10.69 -11.88
N ASN A 245 3.26 -11.70 -12.76
CA ASN A 245 3.69 -11.49 -14.14
C ASN A 245 2.80 -10.48 -14.89
N LEU A 246 1.47 -10.57 -14.73
CA LEU A 246 0.53 -9.61 -15.34
C LEU A 246 0.72 -8.19 -14.78
N GLU A 247 0.97 -8.06 -13.47
CA GLU A 247 1.21 -6.77 -12.83
C GLU A 247 2.54 -6.14 -13.30
N LEU A 248 3.60 -6.94 -13.39
CA LEU A 248 4.89 -6.49 -13.93
C LEU A 248 4.77 -6.03 -15.40
N TYR A 249 3.94 -6.71 -16.21
CA TYR A 249 3.64 -6.26 -17.56
C TYR A 249 2.88 -4.93 -17.55
N ALA A 250 1.84 -4.80 -16.73
CA ALA A 250 1.08 -3.55 -16.62
C ALA A 250 1.96 -2.39 -16.19
N MET A 251 2.89 -2.60 -15.24
CA MET A 251 3.90 -1.63 -14.82
C MET A 251 4.93 -1.30 -15.92
N GLY A 252 5.11 -2.19 -16.90
CA GLY A 252 6.09 -2.06 -17.97
C GLY A 252 7.48 -2.58 -17.59
N PHE A 253 7.57 -3.44 -16.58
CA PHE A 253 8.84 -4.00 -16.13
C PHE A 253 9.23 -5.28 -16.86
N ILE A 254 8.28 -5.86 -17.62
CA ILE A 254 8.51 -6.94 -18.56
C ILE A 254 7.87 -6.61 -19.91
N GLY A 255 8.40 -7.24 -20.97
CA GLY A 255 7.87 -7.10 -22.32
C GLY A 255 6.73 -8.06 -22.64
N PRO A 256 6.08 -7.88 -23.79
CA PRO A 256 4.97 -8.74 -24.22
C PRO A 256 5.40 -10.20 -24.49
N ASP A 257 6.67 -10.45 -24.72
CA ASP A 257 7.27 -11.77 -24.91
C ASP A 257 7.56 -12.52 -23.60
N GLU A 258 7.56 -11.79 -22.49
CA GLU A 258 7.64 -12.35 -21.13
C GLU A 258 6.26 -12.48 -20.47
N LEU A 259 5.20 -11.89 -21.06
CA LEU A 259 3.84 -11.96 -20.51
C LEU A 259 3.27 -13.38 -20.66
N GLU A 260 2.93 -13.96 -19.54
CA GLU A 260 2.31 -15.27 -19.46
C GLU A 260 0.81 -15.23 -19.79
N SER A 261 0.26 -16.40 -20.12
CA SER A 261 -1.18 -16.53 -20.34
C SER A 261 -1.93 -16.44 -19.01
N VAL A 262 -3.06 -15.76 -19.02
CA VAL A 262 -3.93 -15.60 -17.84
C VAL A 262 -5.22 -16.38 -18.03
N MET A 263 -5.57 -17.22 -17.08
CA MET A 263 -6.87 -17.88 -17.01
C MET A 263 -7.86 -16.98 -16.28
N VAL A 264 -9.09 -16.89 -16.79
CA VAL A 264 -10.18 -16.10 -16.20
C VAL A 264 -11.42 -16.96 -16.10
N ALA A 265 -12.07 -16.97 -14.94
CA ALA A 265 -13.32 -17.68 -14.72
C ALA A 265 -14.50 -16.87 -15.30
N GLU A 266 -15.37 -17.53 -16.06
CA GLU A 266 -16.59 -16.96 -16.60
C GLU A 266 -17.75 -17.14 -15.63
N ASN A 267 -18.44 -16.03 -15.31
CA ASN A 267 -19.58 -16.00 -14.36
C ASN A 267 -19.26 -16.69 -13.02
N PRO A 268 -18.13 -16.35 -12.35
CA PRO A 268 -17.74 -17.04 -11.14
C PRO A 268 -18.69 -16.73 -9.97
N ASN A 269 -18.87 -17.72 -9.08
CA ASN A 269 -19.56 -17.54 -7.81
C ASN A 269 -18.76 -18.18 -6.69
N ALA A 270 -18.56 -17.45 -5.59
CA ALA A 270 -17.95 -17.98 -4.38
C ALA A 270 -18.80 -19.14 -3.81
N THR A 271 -18.13 -20.07 -3.14
CA THR A 271 -18.77 -21.11 -2.32
C THR A 271 -18.54 -20.84 -0.83
N ALA A 272 -19.03 -21.71 0.04
CA ALA A 272 -18.75 -21.64 1.47
C ALA A 272 -17.30 -22.03 1.82
N ASP A 273 -16.62 -22.77 0.92
CA ASP A 273 -15.25 -23.23 1.14
C ASP A 273 -14.26 -22.20 0.59
N PHE A 274 -13.30 -21.78 1.42
CA PHE A 274 -12.30 -20.81 1.03
C PHE A 274 -11.47 -21.30 -0.18
N GLY A 275 -11.32 -20.42 -1.17
CA GLY A 275 -10.61 -20.72 -2.42
C GLY A 275 -11.39 -21.61 -3.41
N VAL A 276 -12.59 -22.07 -3.05
CA VAL A 276 -13.45 -22.86 -3.94
C VAL A 276 -14.53 -21.96 -4.54
N PHE A 277 -14.71 -22.08 -5.85
CA PHE A 277 -15.72 -21.32 -6.58
C PHE A 277 -16.35 -22.17 -7.71
N THR A 278 -17.50 -21.73 -8.20
CA THR A 278 -18.09 -22.29 -9.42
C THR A 278 -17.94 -21.29 -10.56
N ALA A 279 -17.80 -21.80 -11.79
CA ALA A 279 -17.80 -20.97 -12.99
C ALA A 279 -18.39 -21.75 -14.17
N ASP A 280 -18.89 -21.04 -15.18
CA ASP A 280 -19.39 -21.65 -16.40
C ASP A 280 -18.26 -22.24 -17.24
N ALA A 281 -17.10 -21.57 -17.26
CA ALA A 281 -15.88 -22.02 -17.93
C ALA A 281 -14.66 -21.32 -17.33
N ILE A 282 -13.46 -21.82 -17.65
CA ILE A 282 -12.17 -21.16 -17.47
C ILE A 282 -11.63 -20.84 -18.86
N THR A 283 -11.51 -19.56 -19.19
CA THR A 283 -10.98 -19.10 -20.47
C THR A 283 -9.54 -18.64 -20.30
N THR A 284 -8.65 -19.08 -21.21
CA THR A 284 -7.26 -18.66 -21.24
C THR A 284 -7.09 -17.50 -22.21
N HIS A 285 -6.54 -16.40 -21.71
CA HIS A 285 -6.11 -15.24 -22.50
C HIS A 285 -4.59 -15.28 -22.64
N THR A 286 -4.11 -15.47 -23.85
CA THR A 286 -2.69 -15.40 -24.15
C THR A 286 -2.20 -13.94 -24.19
N ALA A 287 -0.89 -13.72 -24.10
CA ALA A 287 -0.31 -12.38 -24.33
C ALA A 287 -0.80 -11.74 -25.65
N ALA A 288 -0.90 -12.54 -26.72
CA ALA A 288 -1.40 -12.06 -28.00
C ALA A 288 -2.88 -11.63 -27.95
N ASP A 289 -3.71 -12.34 -27.21
CA ASP A 289 -5.12 -11.98 -27.02
C ASP A 289 -5.26 -10.68 -26.24
N ILE A 290 -4.51 -10.54 -25.13
CA ILE A 290 -4.49 -9.34 -24.28
C ILE A 290 -4.06 -8.12 -25.11
N ILE A 291 -3.00 -8.25 -25.90
CA ILE A 291 -2.48 -7.17 -26.75
C ILE A 291 -3.44 -6.87 -27.91
N ALA A 292 -4.05 -7.89 -28.51
CA ALA A 292 -5.02 -7.68 -29.60
C ALA A 292 -6.27 -6.91 -29.11
N GLU A 293 -6.69 -7.13 -27.85
CA GLU A 293 -7.84 -6.46 -27.25
C GLU A 293 -7.50 -5.03 -26.82
N ASN A 294 -6.34 -4.80 -26.19
CA ASN A 294 -6.01 -3.54 -25.53
C ASN A 294 -5.07 -2.65 -26.34
N GLY A 295 -4.41 -3.19 -27.37
CA GLY A 295 -3.28 -2.55 -28.05
C GLY A 295 -1.94 -2.79 -27.35
N ASN A 296 -0.86 -2.32 -27.97
CA ASN A 296 0.45 -2.36 -27.35
C ASN A 296 0.52 -1.39 -26.16
N ARG A 297 1.22 -1.77 -25.10
CA ARG A 297 1.53 -0.86 -24.01
C ARG A 297 2.42 0.29 -24.51
N VAL A 298 2.03 1.54 -24.21
CA VAL A 298 2.81 2.75 -24.48
C VAL A 298 2.87 3.61 -23.23
N PRO A 299 4.08 3.97 -22.72
CA PRO A 299 5.42 3.60 -23.23
C PRO A 299 5.67 2.08 -23.24
N SER A 300 6.48 1.60 -24.20
CA SER A 300 6.93 0.20 -24.22
C SER A 300 7.78 -0.11 -22.97
N HIS A 301 8.05 -1.40 -22.69
CA HIS A 301 8.83 -1.79 -21.51
C HIS A 301 10.26 -1.22 -21.52
N GLU A 302 10.88 -1.02 -22.69
CA GLU A 302 12.20 -0.40 -22.77
C GLU A 302 12.21 1.10 -22.44
N ASN A 303 11.04 1.73 -22.48
CA ASN A 303 10.86 3.17 -22.23
C ASN A 303 9.94 3.45 -21.03
N ALA A 304 9.51 2.42 -20.30
CA ALA A 304 8.71 2.57 -19.12
C ALA A 304 9.53 3.24 -17.99
N GLN A 305 8.85 4.01 -17.18
CA GLN A 305 9.45 4.58 -15.96
C GLN A 305 9.77 3.45 -14.99
N THR A 306 10.99 3.47 -14.43
CA THR A 306 11.49 2.50 -13.46
C THR A 306 11.97 3.13 -12.15
N GLU A 307 11.99 4.45 -12.08
CA GLU A 307 12.34 5.22 -10.89
C GLU A 307 11.14 6.06 -10.48
N PHE A 308 10.64 5.85 -9.26
CA PHE A 308 9.46 6.53 -8.75
C PHE A 308 9.79 7.33 -7.51
N LYS A 309 9.13 8.47 -7.35
CA LYS A 309 9.26 9.33 -6.19
C LYS A 309 7.90 9.61 -5.57
N ALA A 310 7.79 9.46 -4.25
CA ALA A 310 6.59 9.79 -3.51
C ALA A 310 6.87 10.81 -2.41
N LEU A 311 5.90 11.68 -2.18
CA LEU A 311 5.86 12.51 -0.99
C LEU A 311 4.91 11.85 0.02
N VAL A 312 5.43 11.53 1.20
CA VAL A 312 4.62 11.05 2.33
C VAL A 312 4.16 12.25 3.15
N VAL A 313 2.86 12.36 3.36
CA VAL A 313 2.20 13.39 4.17
C VAL A 313 1.52 12.70 5.34
N VAL A 314 2.11 12.81 6.52
CA VAL A 314 1.45 12.38 7.75
C VAL A 314 0.47 13.44 8.19
N ILE A 315 -0.79 13.10 8.33
CA ILE A 315 -1.82 13.99 8.86
C ILE A 315 -2.06 13.67 10.35
N SER A 316 -2.19 14.71 11.17
CA SER A 316 -2.41 14.58 12.61
C SER A 316 -3.21 15.76 13.15
N THR A 317 -3.70 15.68 14.39
CA THR A 317 -4.39 16.78 15.07
C THR A 317 -3.49 17.51 16.09
N GLY A 318 -2.25 17.08 16.22
CA GLY A 318 -1.28 17.65 17.17
C GLY A 318 0.06 16.94 17.09
N THR A 319 0.84 17.05 18.17
CA THR A 319 2.16 16.44 18.25
C THR A 319 2.06 14.92 18.20
N VAL A 320 2.84 14.30 17.33
CA VAL A 320 2.96 12.85 17.21
C VAL A 320 4.18 12.39 17.99
N ALA A 321 4.08 11.22 18.63
CA ALA A 321 5.15 10.66 19.46
C ALA A 321 6.38 10.31 18.59
N GLN A 322 7.58 10.52 19.14
CA GLN A 322 8.85 10.31 18.41
C GLN A 322 9.03 8.87 17.91
N ASP A 323 8.59 7.88 18.69
CA ASP A 323 8.66 6.47 18.29
C ASP A 323 7.82 6.14 17.04
N LYS A 324 6.73 6.89 16.79
CA LYS A 324 5.98 6.82 15.52
C LYS A 324 6.83 7.32 14.36
N TRP A 325 7.54 8.44 14.55
CA TRP A 325 8.43 9.00 13.53
C TRP A 325 9.58 8.06 13.22
N ASP A 326 10.25 7.53 14.24
CA ASP A 326 11.34 6.56 14.09
C ASP A 326 10.87 5.30 13.35
N THR A 327 9.66 4.83 13.67
CA THR A 327 9.06 3.68 13.00
C THR A 327 8.78 3.99 11.52
N LEU A 328 8.22 5.16 11.23
CA LEU A 328 7.93 5.56 9.85
C LEU A 328 9.21 5.70 9.03
N ASN A 329 10.22 6.42 9.55
CA ASN A 329 11.51 6.58 8.87
C ASN A 329 12.15 5.24 8.56
N SER A 330 12.23 4.33 9.53
CA SER A 330 12.75 2.98 9.31
C SER A 330 11.96 2.20 8.25
N ASN A 331 10.64 2.34 8.22
CA ASN A 331 9.81 1.67 7.22
C ASN A 331 9.99 2.26 5.81
N LEU A 332 10.12 3.59 5.69
CA LEU A 332 10.37 4.26 4.41
C LEU A 332 11.75 3.90 3.85
N GLU A 333 12.80 3.90 4.69
CA GLU A 333 14.14 3.45 4.30
C GLU A 333 14.14 2.01 3.77
N ASN A 334 13.48 1.10 4.48
CA ASN A 334 13.42 -0.30 4.08
C ASN A 334 12.58 -0.51 2.81
N PHE A 335 11.47 0.23 2.65
CA PHE A 335 10.65 0.17 1.45
C PHE A 335 11.40 0.68 0.21
N ALA A 336 12.20 1.74 0.35
CA ALA A 336 12.97 2.35 -0.72
C ALA A 336 14.30 1.61 -1.02
N ARG A 337 14.73 0.70 -0.15
CA ARG A 337 16.03 0.01 -0.28
C ARG A 337 16.11 -0.82 -1.54
N GLN A 338 17.20 -0.64 -2.30
CA GLN A 338 17.57 -1.50 -3.43
C GLN A 338 18.26 -2.76 -2.92
N GLY A 339 17.49 -3.81 -2.68
CA GLY A 339 17.91 -5.07 -2.09
C GLY A 339 16.93 -5.53 -1.01
N ASP A 340 17.33 -6.55 -0.24
CA ASP A 340 16.50 -7.08 0.83
C ASP A 340 16.30 -6.03 1.92
N PRO A 341 15.08 -5.86 2.44
CA PRO A 341 14.85 -5.06 3.63
C PRO A 341 15.58 -5.69 4.84
N ASP A 342 15.72 -4.96 5.93
CA ASP A 342 16.35 -5.51 7.13
C ASP A 342 15.52 -6.65 7.75
N GLY A 343 16.17 -7.43 8.64
CA GLY A 343 15.56 -8.62 9.21
C GLY A 343 14.25 -8.36 10.00
N SER A 344 13.95 -7.10 10.36
CA SER A 344 12.71 -6.73 11.03
C SER A 344 11.48 -6.88 10.13
N TRP A 345 11.66 -6.86 8.80
CA TRP A 345 10.60 -7.06 7.81
C TRP A 345 10.21 -8.53 7.63
N GLY A 346 11.07 -9.48 8.02
CA GLY A 346 10.78 -10.91 7.92
C GLY A 346 10.61 -11.35 6.47
N SER A 347 9.42 -11.82 6.12
CA SER A 347 9.08 -12.26 4.75
C SER A 347 8.33 -11.20 3.93
N LEU A 348 8.22 -9.97 4.42
CA LEU A 348 7.56 -8.89 3.68
C LEU A 348 8.45 -8.38 2.55
N TYR A 349 7.82 -8.00 1.46
CA TYR A 349 8.48 -7.42 0.29
C TYR A 349 8.55 -5.90 0.43
N ASN A 350 9.69 -5.33 0.07
CA ASN A 350 9.79 -3.92 -0.30
C ASN A 350 9.56 -3.75 -1.81
N PHE A 351 9.59 -2.51 -2.31
CA PHE A 351 9.31 -2.27 -3.73
C PHE A 351 10.33 -2.94 -4.67
N TRP A 352 11.63 -2.90 -4.29
CA TRP A 352 12.67 -3.55 -5.08
C TRP A 352 12.44 -5.05 -5.24
N ASN A 353 12.18 -5.76 -4.14
CA ASN A 353 11.95 -7.20 -4.19
C ASN A 353 10.62 -7.55 -4.85
N ALA A 354 9.56 -6.77 -4.60
CA ALA A 354 8.27 -6.98 -5.23
C ALA A 354 8.32 -6.81 -6.77
N THR A 355 9.21 -5.94 -7.26
CA THR A 355 9.44 -5.71 -8.70
C THR A 355 10.57 -6.56 -9.29
N LEU A 356 11.08 -7.55 -8.57
CA LEU A 356 12.19 -8.41 -8.99
C LEU A 356 13.46 -7.62 -9.34
N GLY A 357 13.71 -6.51 -8.64
CA GLY A 357 14.84 -5.62 -8.85
C GLY A 357 14.77 -4.75 -10.11
N LYS A 358 13.58 -4.62 -10.71
CA LYS A 358 13.40 -3.90 -11.99
C LYS A 358 13.11 -2.42 -11.81
N ALA A 359 12.67 -1.98 -10.62
CA ALA A 359 12.32 -0.59 -10.37
C ALA A 359 12.69 -0.14 -8.95
N THR A 360 12.77 1.17 -8.76
CA THR A 360 13.14 1.81 -7.49
C THR A 360 12.07 2.79 -7.04
N PHE A 361 12.04 3.01 -5.72
CA PHE A 361 11.14 3.96 -5.08
C PHE A 361 11.93 4.88 -4.14
N SER A 362 11.59 6.17 -4.05
CA SER A 362 12.25 7.14 -3.19
C SER A 362 11.23 8.02 -2.48
N PHE A 363 11.56 8.35 -1.23
CA PHE A 363 10.78 9.30 -0.42
C PHE A 363 11.58 10.58 -0.08
N GLU A 364 12.82 10.68 -0.55
CA GLU A 364 13.72 11.77 -0.20
C GLU A 364 13.16 13.14 -0.62
N ILE A 365 13.11 14.08 0.33
CA ILE A 365 12.77 15.47 0.12
C ILE A 365 14.06 16.27 0.10
N VAL A 366 14.37 16.92 -1.01
CA VAL A 366 15.54 17.79 -1.15
C VAL A 366 15.10 19.25 -1.35
N ASN A 367 15.99 20.21 -1.07
CA ASN A 367 15.68 21.62 -1.21
C ASN A 367 15.13 22.01 -2.59
N ALA A 368 15.53 21.31 -3.65
CA ALA A 368 15.03 21.54 -5.01
C ALA A 368 13.53 21.19 -5.17
N ASN A 369 12.96 20.38 -4.28
CA ASN A 369 11.54 20.05 -4.29
C ASN A 369 10.68 21.15 -3.63
N LEU A 370 11.27 22.11 -2.94
CA LEU A 370 10.56 23.22 -2.28
C LEU A 370 10.38 24.41 -3.22
N LYS A 371 9.25 25.13 -3.06
CA LYS A 371 8.96 26.38 -3.76
C LYS A 371 9.60 27.58 -3.08
#